data_b5dac984f4d19568a47f88349a27588d
#
_entry.id   b5dac984f4d19568a47f88349a27588d
#
_cell.length_a   1.000
_cell.length_b   1.000
_cell.length_c   1.000
_cell.angle_alpha   90.00
_cell.angle_beta   90.00
_cell.angle_gamma   90.00
#
_symmetry.space_group_name_H-M   'P 1'
#
loop_
_entity.id
_entity.type
_entity.pdbx_description
1 polymer ?
#
loop_
_entity_poly.entity_id
_entity_poly.type
_entity_poly.pdbx_seq_one_letter_code
_entity_poly.pdbx_strand_id
1 'polypeptide(L)'
;RLPSVMGFSREELDAQLQEITYGVESISAAQDDGIAAVATVKLLEGDTLQLRLDPHGVHGGGGSYDSVHTLLLKKSPKFVAAFNRALAQELEKVATEQAADGAEE
;
A
#
# COMPACT_ATOMS: atom_id res chain seq x y z
N ARG A 1 11.45 24.16 -5.34
CA ARG A 1 10.09 23.89 -5.70
C ARG A 1 9.22 23.61 -4.50
N LEU A 2 8.90 24.70 -3.88
CA LEU A 2 8.18 24.56 -2.62
C LEU A 2 6.74 24.10 -2.77
N PRO A 3 6.05 24.48 -3.85
CA PRO A 3 4.68 23.98 -3.99
C PRO A 3 4.59 22.48 -3.99
N SER A 4 5.68 21.82 -4.32
CA SER A 4 5.65 20.37 -4.36
C SER A 4 5.49 19.73 -2.98
N VAL A 5 5.64 20.52 -1.91
CA VAL A 5 5.48 19.94 -0.59
C VAL A 5 4.06 19.42 -0.40
N MET A 6 3.06 20.23 -0.76
CA MET A 6 1.68 19.77 -0.60
C MET A 6 1.32 18.71 -1.63
N GLY A 7 1.76 18.92 -2.88
CA GLY A 7 1.54 17.90 -3.88
C GLY A 7 2.27 16.62 -3.58
N PHE A 8 3.40 16.72 -2.87
CA PHE A 8 4.18 15.55 -2.53
C PHE A 8 3.40 14.58 -1.65
N SER A 9 2.69 15.08 -0.64
CA SER A 9 1.95 14.19 0.24
C SER A 9 0.86 13.46 -0.51
N ARG A 10 0.12 14.17 -1.38
CA ARG A 10 -0.93 13.51 -2.14
C ARG A 10 -0.35 12.53 -3.14
N GLU A 11 0.72 12.91 -3.82
CA GLU A 11 1.34 12.03 -4.79
C GLU A 11 1.93 10.80 -4.12
N GLU A 12 2.53 10.99 -2.96
CA GLU A 12 3.10 9.88 -2.24
C GLU A 12 2.02 8.93 -1.78
N LEU A 13 0.92 9.47 -1.26
CA LEU A 13 -0.18 8.63 -0.82
C LEU A 13 -0.79 7.87 -1.99
N ASP A 14 -0.99 8.56 -3.12
CA ASP A 14 -1.49 7.91 -4.32
C ASP A 14 -0.59 6.76 -4.75
N ALA A 15 0.72 6.97 -4.74
CA ALA A 15 1.66 5.94 -5.15
C ALA A 15 1.56 4.73 -4.22
N GLN A 16 1.49 4.99 -2.92
CA GLN A 16 1.38 3.90 -1.96
C GLN A 16 0.06 3.15 -2.11
N LEU A 17 -1.02 3.88 -2.39
CA LEU A 17 -2.31 3.24 -2.56
C LEU A 17 -2.32 2.33 -3.79
N GLN A 18 -1.65 2.75 -4.85
CA GLN A 18 -1.60 1.92 -6.05
C GLN A 18 -0.84 0.62 -5.80
N GLU A 19 0.09 0.63 -4.88
CA GLU A 19 0.87 -0.57 -4.58
C GLU A 19 0.07 -1.59 -3.79
N ILE A 20 -1.07 -1.22 -3.21
CA ILE A 20 -1.81 -2.13 -2.36
C ILE A 20 -3.20 -2.45 -2.92
N THR A 21 -3.46 -2.10 -4.18
CA THR A 21 -4.78 -2.31 -4.76
C THR A 21 -5.18 -3.78 -4.80
N TYR A 22 -4.22 -4.67 -4.89
CA TYR A 22 -4.51 -6.11 -4.98
C TYR A 22 -5.06 -6.66 -3.66
N GLY A 23 -4.85 -5.98 -2.56
CA GLY A 23 -5.20 -6.49 -1.25
C GLY A 23 -6.32 -5.74 -0.54
N VAL A 24 -7.04 -4.87 -1.26
CA VAL A 24 -8.16 -4.13 -0.68
C VAL A 24 -9.31 -4.18 -1.67
N GLU A 25 -10.51 -3.88 -1.16
CA GLU A 25 -11.69 -3.94 -2.01
C GLU A 25 -11.80 -2.71 -2.89
N SER A 26 -11.59 -1.53 -2.33
CA SER A 26 -11.66 -0.29 -3.10
C SER A 26 -10.86 0.79 -2.40
N ILE A 27 -10.54 1.84 -3.15
CA ILE A 27 -9.74 2.95 -2.67
C ILE A 27 -10.33 4.23 -3.24
N SER A 28 -10.49 5.24 -2.39
CA SER A 28 -10.83 6.57 -2.88
C SER A 28 -9.56 7.26 -3.34
N ALA A 29 -9.72 8.28 -4.17
CA ALA A 29 -8.57 9.07 -4.60
C ALA A 29 -8.01 9.84 -3.41
N ALA A 30 -6.68 10.01 -3.41
CA ALA A 30 -6.04 10.82 -2.38
C ALA A 30 -6.40 12.28 -2.57
N GLN A 31 -6.58 12.98 -1.46
CA GLN A 31 -6.94 14.38 -1.46
C GLN A 31 -6.02 15.14 -0.55
N ASP A 32 -5.77 16.40 -0.91
CA ASP A 32 -4.93 17.26 -0.09
C ASP A 32 -5.67 17.68 1.17
N ASP A 33 -4.92 17.77 2.27
CA ASP A 33 -5.45 18.24 3.53
C ASP A 33 -4.33 19.02 4.22
N GLY A 34 -4.08 20.25 3.73
CA GLY A 34 -2.96 21.03 4.20
C GLY A 34 -1.66 20.43 3.71
N ILE A 35 -0.74 20.17 4.64
CA ILE A 35 0.51 19.51 4.29
C ILE A 35 0.36 18.00 4.26
N ALA A 36 -0.82 17.51 4.56
CA ALA A 36 -1.09 16.07 4.59
C ALA A 36 -1.97 15.69 3.41
N ALA A 37 -2.16 14.41 3.21
CA ALA A 37 -3.10 13.88 2.25
C ALA A 37 -3.93 12.82 2.94
N VAL A 38 -5.19 12.68 2.50
CA VAL A 38 -6.10 11.72 3.11
C VAL A 38 -6.74 10.89 2.02
N ALA A 39 -7.10 9.67 2.38
CA ALA A 39 -7.79 8.76 1.47
C ALA A 39 -8.59 7.76 2.31
N THR A 40 -9.54 7.12 1.67
CA THR A 40 -10.35 6.10 2.31
C THR A 40 -10.13 4.79 1.58
N VAL A 41 -9.90 3.73 2.34
CA VAL A 41 -9.68 2.40 1.80
C VAL A 41 -10.73 1.47 2.38
N LYS A 42 -11.39 0.71 1.51
CA LYS A 42 -12.30 -0.32 1.98
C LYS A 42 -11.54 -1.64 1.95
N LEU A 43 -11.44 -2.26 3.11
CA LEU A 43 -10.68 -3.48 3.28
C LEU A 43 -11.45 -4.68 2.75
N LEU A 44 -10.73 -5.76 2.48
CA LEU A 44 -11.36 -6.99 2.03
C LEU A 44 -12.31 -7.54 3.09
N GLU A 45 -12.09 -7.20 4.35
CA GLU A 45 -12.98 -7.57 5.44
C GLU A 45 -14.31 -6.83 5.40
N GLY A 46 -14.39 -5.77 4.59
CA GLY A 46 -15.59 -4.97 4.50
C GLY A 46 -15.55 -3.68 5.32
N ASP A 47 -14.54 -3.53 6.14
CA ASP A 47 -14.37 -2.33 6.95
C ASP A 47 -13.79 -1.20 6.12
N THR A 48 -14.11 0.03 6.51
CA THR A 48 -13.57 1.20 5.85
C THR A 48 -12.53 1.83 6.77
N LEU A 49 -11.38 2.19 6.19
CA LEU A 49 -10.27 2.74 6.94
C LEU A 49 -9.88 4.06 6.31
N GLN A 50 -9.78 5.10 7.15
CA GLN A 50 -9.32 6.40 6.69
C GLN A 50 -7.83 6.52 6.95
N LEU A 51 -7.12 6.97 5.92
CA LEU A 51 -5.68 7.10 5.97
C LEU A 51 -5.28 8.56 5.85
N ARG A 52 -4.23 8.92 6.56
CA ARG A 52 -3.65 10.26 6.49
C ARG A 52 -2.15 10.14 6.40
N LEU A 53 -1.59 10.72 5.38
CA LEU A 53 -0.13 10.75 5.19
C LEU A 53 0.35 12.17 5.41
N ASP A 54 1.32 12.33 6.32
CA ASP A 54 1.93 13.61 6.59
C ASP A 54 3.43 13.39 6.81
N PRO A 55 4.20 14.46 7.12
CA PRO A 55 5.64 14.28 7.30
C PRO A 55 6.03 13.32 8.40
N HIS A 56 5.11 13.00 9.30
CA HIS A 56 5.39 12.07 10.40
C HIS A 56 5.06 10.63 10.04
N GLY A 57 4.47 10.38 8.88
CA GLY A 57 4.15 9.03 8.45
C GLY A 57 2.70 8.85 8.07
N VAL A 58 2.27 7.61 8.07
CA VAL A 58 0.90 7.25 7.71
C VAL A 58 0.12 6.95 8.97
N HIS A 59 -1.06 7.55 9.09
CA HIS A 59 -1.90 7.39 10.27
C HIS A 59 -3.23 6.78 9.86
N GLY A 60 -3.72 5.87 10.67
CA GLY A 60 -5.01 5.26 10.42
C GLY A 60 -5.30 4.20 11.45
N GLY A 61 -6.60 3.97 11.70
CA GLY A 61 -6.99 2.95 12.66
C GLY A 61 -6.48 3.17 14.06
N GLY A 62 -6.17 4.42 14.41
CA GLY A 62 -5.69 4.74 15.75
C GLY A 62 -4.20 4.57 15.95
N GLY A 63 -3.43 4.35 14.88
CA GLY A 63 -1.99 4.18 14.99
C GLY A 63 -1.24 4.91 13.90
N SER A 64 0.07 4.90 14.02
CA SER A 64 0.97 5.53 13.06
C SER A 64 1.92 4.48 12.49
N TYR A 65 2.21 4.57 11.21
CA TYR A 65 3.01 3.57 10.51
C TYR A 65 3.90 4.26 9.50
N ASP A 66 4.90 3.52 9.03
CA ASP A 66 5.83 4.06 8.05
C ASP A 66 5.23 4.16 6.66
N SER A 67 4.26 3.30 6.35
CA SER A 67 3.67 3.28 5.02
C SER A 67 2.27 2.69 5.10
N VAL A 68 1.50 2.90 4.02
CA VAL A 68 0.18 2.31 3.92
C VAL A 68 0.28 0.80 3.95
N HIS A 69 1.29 0.25 3.28
CA HIS A 69 1.50 -1.19 3.26
C HIS A 69 1.67 -1.75 4.67
N THR A 70 2.52 -1.11 5.48
CA THR A 70 2.75 -1.54 6.85
C THR A 70 1.46 -1.45 7.67
N LEU A 71 0.73 -0.35 7.48
CA LEU A 71 -0.53 -0.16 8.19
C LEU A 71 -1.50 -1.29 7.89
N LEU A 72 -1.64 -1.65 6.60
CA LEU A 72 -2.56 -2.70 6.21
C LEU A 72 -2.12 -4.07 6.71
N LEU A 73 -0.81 -4.31 6.75
CA LEU A 73 -0.32 -5.57 7.31
C LEU A 73 -0.73 -5.73 8.78
N LYS A 74 -0.86 -4.60 9.48
CA LYS A 74 -1.26 -4.63 10.88
C LYS A 74 -2.77 -4.67 11.07
N LYS A 75 -3.52 -4.09 10.13
CA LYS A 75 -4.94 -3.88 10.33
C LYS A 75 -5.83 -4.84 9.56
N SER A 76 -5.32 -5.47 8.51
CA SER A 76 -6.17 -6.30 7.63
C SER A 76 -5.53 -7.67 7.45
N PRO A 77 -6.04 -8.69 8.16
CA PRO A 77 -5.54 -10.05 7.94
C PRO A 77 -5.74 -10.53 6.50
N LYS A 78 -6.82 -10.09 5.85
CA LYS A 78 -7.04 -10.49 4.47
C LYS A 78 -6.05 -9.82 3.54
N PHE A 79 -5.60 -8.61 3.88
CA PHE A 79 -4.53 -7.99 3.13
C PHE A 79 -3.24 -8.80 3.26
N VAL A 80 -2.94 -9.27 4.46
CA VAL A 80 -1.76 -10.09 4.67
C VAL A 80 -1.82 -11.34 3.81
N ALA A 81 -2.98 -11.98 3.76
CA ALA A 81 -3.15 -13.18 2.94
C ALA A 81 -2.97 -12.85 1.45
N ALA A 82 -3.53 -11.73 1.00
CA ALA A 82 -3.38 -11.33 -0.39
C ALA A 82 -1.93 -11.00 -0.72
N PHE A 83 -1.24 -10.33 0.19
CA PHE A 83 0.16 -10.00 0.01
C PHE A 83 1.01 -11.26 -0.09
N ASN A 84 0.78 -12.22 0.80
CA ASN A 84 1.52 -13.47 0.77
C ASN A 84 1.25 -14.23 -0.51
N ARG A 85 0.02 -14.21 -1.00
CA ARG A 85 -0.31 -14.88 -2.25
C ARG A 85 0.40 -14.22 -3.43
N ALA A 86 0.39 -12.89 -3.46
CA ALA A 86 1.07 -12.16 -4.53
C ALA A 86 2.57 -12.42 -4.48
N LEU A 87 3.13 -12.43 -3.27
CA LEU A 87 4.55 -12.69 -3.11
C LEU A 87 4.92 -14.11 -3.55
N ALA A 88 4.07 -15.07 -3.20
CA ALA A 88 4.31 -16.45 -3.60
C ALA A 88 4.29 -16.59 -5.11
N GLN A 89 3.38 -15.90 -5.78
CA GLN A 89 3.31 -15.94 -7.23
C GLN A 89 4.58 -15.34 -7.86
N GLU A 90 5.09 -14.26 -7.28
CA GLU A 90 6.31 -13.66 -7.79
C GLU A 90 7.52 -14.59 -7.57
N LEU A 91 7.59 -15.21 -6.41
CA LEU A 91 8.68 -16.13 -6.12
C LEU A 91 8.62 -17.36 -7.02
N GLU A 92 7.42 -17.85 -7.27
CA GLU A 92 7.24 -19.00 -8.13
C GLU A 92 7.71 -18.67 -9.55
N LYS A 93 7.37 -17.48 -10.01
CA LYS A 93 7.78 -17.04 -11.33
C LYS A 93 9.30 -16.95 -11.44
N VAL A 94 9.92 -16.34 -10.42
CA VAL A 94 11.38 -16.21 -10.41
C VAL A 94 12.04 -17.58 -10.32
N ALA A 95 11.50 -18.45 -9.49
CA ALA A 95 12.06 -19.79 -9.34
C ALA A 95 12.01 -20.55 -10.66
N THR A 96 10.92 -20.41 -11.40
CA THR A 96 10.79 -21.06 -12.70
C THR A 96 11.85 -20.54 -13.67
N GLU A 97 12.05 -19.24 -13.68
CA GLU A 97 13.03 -18.64 -14.56
C GLU A 97 14.44 -19.08 -14.17
N GLN A 98 14.72 -19.14 -12.89
CA GLN A 98 16.03 -19.56 -12.42
C GLN A 98 16.26 -21.02 -12.69
N ALA A 99 15.23 -21.83 -12.58
CA ALA A 99 15.37 -23.24 -12.87
C ALA A 99 15.72 -23.45 -14.35
N ALA A 100 15.10 -22.67 -15.22
CA ALA A 100 15.43 -22.75 -16.64
C ALA A 100 16.87 -22.37 -16.89
N ASP A 101 17.32 -21.31 -16.25
CA ASP A 101 18.70 -20.89 -16.38
C ASP A 101 19.65 -21.96 -15.85
N GLY A 102 19.31 -22.52 -14.71
CA GLY A 102 20.15 -23.55 -14.13
C GLY A 102 20.22 -24.79 -14.99
N ALA A 103 19.15 -25.11 -15.69
CA ALA A 103 19.12 -26.26 -16.55
C ALA A 103 20.11 -26.14 -17.70
N GLU A 104 20.38 -24.93 -18.11
CA GLU A 104 21.31 -24.70 -19.19
C GLU A 104 22.76 -24.92 -18.77
N GLU A 105 23.02 -24.84 -17.51
CA GLU A 105 24.35 -25.05 -17.01
C GLU A 105 24.63 -26.51 -16.76
#